data_794266c3eb61a43bbdccfa10309e92df
#
_entry.id   794266c3eb61a43bbdccfa10309e92df
#
_cell.length_a   1.000
_cell.length_b   1.000
_cell.length_c   1.000
_cell.angle_alpha   90.00
_cell.angle_beta   90.00
_cell.angle_gamma   90.00
#
_symmetry.space_group_name_H-M   'P 1'
#
loop_
_entity.id
_entity.type
_entity.pdbx_description
1 polymer ?
#
loop_
_entity_poly.entity_id
_entity_poly.type
_entity_poly.pdbx_seq_one_letter_code
_entity_poly.pdbx_strand_id
1 'polypeptide(L)'
;MFLSVALGAFGAHALREKLIGYYLDVYKTAVLYHFIHALGLFIVAWLSTQTSDPKIQAAGWFFLSGIVLFSGSLYLLSITQMRWLGAVTPLGGLSFLAGWLLIFLTTFTNKP
;
A
#
# COMPACT_ATOMS: atom_id res chain seq x y z
N MET A 1 4.45 -7.24 -5.26
CA MET A 1 3.88 -8.50 -4.70
C MET A 1 4.94 -9.38 -4.02
N PHE A 2 6.11 -9.58 -4.63
CA PHE A 2 7.18 -10.36 -3.99
C PHE A 2 7.51 -9.91 -2.56
N LEU A 3 7.72 -8.60 -2.35
CA LEU A 3 8.03 -8.05 -1.03
C LEU A 3 6.89 -8.23 -0.03
N SER A 4 5.64 -8.08 -0.47
CA SER A 4 4.51 -8.27 0.45
C SER A 4 4.37 -9.71 0.90
N VAL A 5 4.63 -10.67 0.02
CA VAL A 5 4.66 -12.09 0.39
C VAL A 5 5.83 -12.38 1.33
N ALA A 6 7.03 -11.89 1.00
CA ALA A 6 8.22 -12.10 1.83
C ALA A 6 8.05 -11.53 3.24
N LEU A 7 7.57 -10.28 3.35
CA LEU A 7 7.34 -9.62 4.63
C LEU A 7 6.18 -10.25 5.41
N GLY A 8 5.13 -10.69 4.71
CA GLY A 8 4.03 -11.41 5.33
C GLY A 8 4.46 -12.75 5.93
N ALA A 9 5.22 -13.53 5.17
CA ALA A 9 5.77 -14.80 5.64
C ALA A 9 6.77 -14.60 6.79
N PHE A 10 7.65 -13.60 6.68
CA PHE A 10 8.60 -13.26 7.74
C PHE A 10 7.88 -12.89 9.03
N GLY A 11 6.83 -12.07 8.96
CA GLY A 11 6.03 -11.70 10.11
C GLY A 11 5.33 -12.90 10.77
N ALA A 12 4.80 -13.82 9.94
CA ALA A 12 4.10 -15.00 10.43
C ALA A 12 5.02 -16.00 11.15
N HIS A 13 6.28 -16.08 10.75
CA HIS A 13 7.23 -17.09 11.25
C HIS A 13 8.27 -16.53 12.21
N ALA A 14 8.93 -15.42 11.83
CA ALA A 14 10.05 -14.88 12.61
C ALA A 14 9.64 -13.85 13.65
N LEU A 15 8.63 -13.02 13.35
CA LEU A 15 8.22 -11.89 14.21
C LEU A 15 7.04 -12.24 15.14
N ARG A 16 6.35 -13.34 14.90
CA ARG A 16 5.14 -13.71 15.67
C ARG A 16 5.40 -13.78 17.17
N GLU A 17 6.57 -14.27 17.57
CA GLU A 17 6.95 -14.39 18.98
C GLU A 17 7.63 -13.12 19.52
N LYS A 18 8.20 -12.29 18.63
CA LYS A 18 8.95 -11.09 19.01
C LYS A 18 8.06 -9.85 19.11
N LEU A 19 7.02 -9.77 18.26
CA LEU A 19 6.06 -8.68 18.27
C LEU A 19 4.79 -9.15 18.97
N ILE A 20 4.36 -8.42 20.00
CA ILE A 20 3.20 -8.77 20.81
C ILE A 20 2.20 -7.62 20.80
N GLY A 21 0.90 -7.97 20.80
CA GLY A 21 -0.19 -7.01 20.93
C GLY A 21 -0.24 -5.98 19.82
N TYR A 22 -0.18 -4.71 20.20
CA TYR A 22 -0.33 -3.57 19.28
C TYR A 22 0.66 -3.60 18.10
N TYR A 23 1.93 -3.87 18.36
CA TYR A 23 2.95 -3.85 17.30
C TYR A 23 2.81 -5.00 16.31
N LEU A 24 2.32 -6.15 16.75
CA LEU A 24 1.99 -7.24 15.83
C LEU A 24 0.82 -6.87 14.92
N ASP A 25 -0.21 -6.22 15.47
CA ASP A 25 -1.37 -5.76 14.70
C ASP A 25 -0.97 -4.68 13.71
N VAL A 26 -0.10 -3.75 14.09
CA VAL A 26 0.47 -2.74 13.18
C VAL A 26 1.20 -3.39 12.02
N TYR A 27 2.03 -4.39 12.30
CA TYR A 27 2.75 -5.13 11.25
C TYR A 27 1.78 -5.83 10.29
N LYS A 28 0.77 -6.50 10.81
CA LYS A 28 -0.26 -7.17 9.99
C LYS A 28 -1.02 -6.19 9.12
N THR A 29 -1.35 -5.01 9.64
CA THR A 29 -1.98 -3.94 8.86
C THR A 29 -1.07 -3.48 7.72
N ALA A 30 0.23 -3.32 7.97
CA ALA A 30 1.19 -2.97 6.94
C ALA A 30 1.19 -4.01 5.81
N VAL A 31 1.23 -5.29 6.14
CA VAL A 31 1.21 -6.38 5.16
C VAL A 31 -0.09 -6.37 4.35
N LEU A 32 -1.23 -6.21 5.00
CA LEU A 32 -2.54 -6.22 4.34
C LEU A 32 -2.65 -5.10 3.29
N TYR A 33 -2.33 -3.87 3.66
CA TYR A 33 -2.39 -2.73 2.74
C TYR A 33 -1.33 -2.84 1.64
N HIS A 34 -0.16 -3.36 1.95
CA HIS A 34 0.87 -3.65 0.96
C HIS A 34 0.37 -4.65 -0.09
N PHE A 35 -0.26 -5.76 0.34
CA PHE A 35 -0.85 -6.74 -0.57
C PHE A 35 -1.93 -6.13 -1.46
N ILE A 36 -2.89 -5.43 -0.87
CA ILE A 36 -4.01 -4.83 -1.60
C ILE A 36 -3.50 -3.87 -2.69
N HIS A 37 -2.55 -3.01 -2.35
CA HIS A 37 -2.06 -2.00 -3.29
C HIS A 37 -1.00 -2.52 -4.26
N ALA A 38 -0.29 -3.59 -3.91
CA ALA A 38 0.52 -4.34 -4.88
C ALA A 38 -0.37 -4.98 -5.96
N LEU A 39 -1.53 -5.54 -5.58
CA LEU A 39 -2.55 -5.97 -6.55
C LEU A 39 -3.11 -4.77 -7.32
N GLY A 40 -3.31 -3.64 -6.66
CA GLY A 40 -3.70 -2.39 -7.31
C GLY A 40 -2.73 -1.97 -8.42
N LEU A 41 -1.43 -2.17 -8.24
CA LEU A 41 -0.43 -1.90 -9.27
C LEU A 41 -0.58 -2.83 -10.49
N PHE A 42 -0.98 -4.08 -10.30
CA PHE A 42 -1.31 -4.96 -11.43
C PHE A 42 -2.56 -4.47 -12.17
N ILE A 43 -3.57 -3.98 -11.45
CA ILE A 43 -4.76 -3.38 -12.06
C ILE A 43 -4.36 -2.15 -12.88
N VAL A 44 -3.50 -1.27 -12.35
CA VAL A 44 -2.98 -0.11 -13.06
C VAL A 44 -2.23 -0.53 -14.33
N ALA A 45 -1.35 -1.53 -14.22
CA ALA A 45 -0.61 -2.05 -15.37
C ALA A 45 -1.55 -2.56 -16.46
N TRP A 46 -2.58 -3.32 -16.09
CA TRP A 46 -3.59 -3.81 -17.03
C TRP A 46 -4.38 -2.65 -17.65
N LEU A 47 -4.87 -1.71 -16.85
CA LEU A 47 -5.62 -0.56 -17.34
C LEU A 47 -4.78 0.29 -18.31
N SER A 48 -3.46 0.40 -18.08
CA SER A 48 -2.55 1.12 -18.97
C SER A 48 -2.48 0.51 -20.38
N THR A 49 -2.84 -0.75 -20.55
CA THR A 49 -2.95 -1.38 -21.88
C THR A 49 -4.27 -1.07 -22.57
N GLN A 50 -5.29 -0.64 -21.81
CA GLN A 50 -6.64 -0.38 -22.32
C GLN A 50 -6.89 1.10 -22.63
N THR A 51 -6.17 1.99 -21.99
CA THR A 51 -6.36 3.44 -22.16
C THR A 51 -5.05 4.20 -21.95
N SER A 52 -4.93 5.32 -22.66
CA SER A 52 -3.80 6.25 -22.51
C SER A 52 -4.11 7.37 -21.50
N ASP A 53 -5.17 7.26 -20.71
CA ASP A 53 -5.55 8.29 -19.74
C ASP A 53 -4.44 8.47 -18.69
N PRO A 54 -3.88 9.69 -18.55
CA PRO A 54 -2.79 9.94 -17.60
C PRO A 54 -3.17 9.71 -16.14
N LYS A 55 -4.46 9.68 -15.83
CA LYS A 55 -4.94 9.36 -14.47
C LYS A 55 -4.53 7.96 -14.04
N ILE A 56 -4.47 7.01 -14.97
CA ILE A 56 -4.06 5.62 -14.66
C ILE A 56 -2.60 5.59 -14.22
N GLN A 57 -1.71 6.27 -14.94
CA GLN A 57 -0.30 6.33 -14.56
C GLN A 57 -0.13 7.05 -13.23
N ALA A 58 -0.84 8.16 -13.01
CA ALA A 58 -0.81 8.88 -11.75
C ALA A 58 -1.29 8.00 -10.58
N ALA A 59 -2.34 7.20 -10.78
CA ALA A 59 -2.82 6.26 -9.76
C ALA A 59 -1.74 5.25 -9.36
N GLY A 60 -0.97 4.76 -10.32
CA GLY A 60 0.16 3.87 -10.05
C GLY A 60 1.21 4.51 -9.15
N TRP A 61 1.58 5.76 -9.41
CA TRP A 61 2.51 6.51 -8.57
C TRP A 61 1.95 6.76 -7.17
N PHE A 62 0.65 7.06 -7.06
CA PHE A 62 0.00 7.20 -5.75
C PHE A 62 -0.02 5.88 -4.97
N PHE A 63 -0.26 4.75 -5.63
CA PHE A 63 -0.20 3.44 -4.96
C PHE A 63 1.23 3.12 -4.48
N LEU A 64 2.22 3.36 -5.32
CA LEU A 64 3.62 3.13 -4.94
C LEU A 64 4.02 4.02 -3.77
N SER A 65 3.71 5.31 -3.83
CA SER A 65 3.97 6.26 -2.73
C SER A 65 3.24 5.86 -1.45
N GLY A 66 1.99 5.41 -1.59
CA GLY A 66 1.19 4.93 -0.47
C GLY A 66 1.79 3.68 0.18
N ILE A 67 2.29 2.73 -0.60
CA ILE A 67 2.97 1.54 -0.07
C ILE A 67 4.19 1.96 0.76
N VAL A 68 5.00 2.88 0.24
CA VAL A 68 6.20 3.36 0.93
C VAL A 68 5.82 4.12 2.22
N LEU A 69 4.88 5.06 2.15
CA LEU A 69 4.54 5.93 3.28
C LEU A 69 3.62 5.23 4.29
N PHE A 70 2.66 4.45 3.85
CA PHE A 70 1.72 3.76 4.74
C PHE A 70 2.32 2.46 5.28
N SER A 71 2.53 1.48 4.42
CA SER A 71 3.04 0.17 4.84
C SER A 71 4.48 0.28 5.33
N GLY A 72 5.33 1.06 4.66
CA GLY A 72 6.71 1.27 5.08
C GLY A 72 6.83 1.89 6.47
N SER A 73 6.04 2.93 6.77
CA SER A 73 6.03 3.55 8.10
C SER A 73 5.53 2.59 9.19
N LEU A 74 4.54 1.77 8.89
CA LEU A 74 4.01 0.78 9.82
C LEU A 74 4.98 -0.39 10.05
N TYR A 75 5.70 -0.83 9.02
CA TYR A 75 6.76 -1.82 9.20
C TYR A 75 7.84 -1.29 10.15
N LEU A 76 8.31 -0.08 9.92
CA LEU A 76 9.32 0.56 10.76
C LEU A 76 8.79 0.81 12.17
N LEU A 77 7.56 1.28 12.31
CA LEU A 77 6.93 1.52 13.60
C LEU A 77 6.86 0.22 14.43
N SER A 78 6.45 -0.88 13.81
CA SER A 78 6.31 -2.16 14.50
C SER A 78 7.64 -2.71 15.00
N ILE A 79 8.71 -2.50 14.24
CA ILE A 79 10.05 -3.03 14.56
C ILE A 79 10.82 -2.09 15.49
N THR A 80 10.80 -0.78 15.21
CA THR A 80 11.58 0.22 15.98
C THR A 80 10.82 0.79 17.16
N GLN A 81 9.48 0.67 17.16
CA GLN A 81 8.57 1.23 18.17
C GLN A 81 8.66 2.76 18.29
N MET A 82 9.14 3.43 17.23
CA MET A 82 9.24 4.89 17.15
C MET A 82 7.86 5.47 16.78
N ARG A 83 7.15 6.00 17.76
CA ARG A 83 5.76 6.44 17.63
C ARG A 83 5.53 7.57 16.61
N TRP A 84 6.54 8.41 16.35
CA TRP A 84 6.42 9.49 15.35
C TRP A 84 6.17 8.97 13.93
N LEU A 85 6.56 7.73 13.63
CA LEU A 85 6.29 7.09 12.33
C LEU A 85 4.79 6.96 12.06
N GLY A 86 3.98 6.85 13.10
CA GLY A 86 2.52 6.86 12.98
C GLY A 86 1.95 8.16 12.41
N ALA A 87 2.69 9.27 12.48
CA ALA A 87 2.30 10.53 11.86
C ALA A 87 2.51 10.54 10.33
N VAL A 88 3.41 9.70 9.82
CA VAL A 88 3.67 9.54 8.38
C VAL A 88 2.60 8.66 7.72
N THR A 89 2.06 7.69 8.43
CA THR A 89 1.09 6.72 7.92
C THR A 89 -0.15 7.37 7.26
N PRO A 90 -0.80 8.41 7.84
CA PRO A 90 -1.95 9.06 7.21
C PRO A 90 -1.64 9.67 5.83
N LEU A 91 -0.42 10.15 5.60
CA LEU A 91 -0.01 10.66 4.29
C LEU A 91 -0.05 9.53 3.24
N GLY A 92 0.40 8.35 3.61
CA GLY A 92 0.30 7.17 2.76
C GLY A 92 -1.14 6.75 2.51
N GLY A 93 -2.00 6.83 3.53
CA GLY A 93 -3.43 6.56 3.40
C GLY A 93 -4.11 7.52 2.42
N LEU A 94 -3.82 8.81 2.49
CA LEU A 94 -4.30 9.80 1.53
C LEU A 94 -3.82 9.49 0.12
N SER A 95 -2.58 9.04 -0.04
CA SER A 95 -2.02 8.63 -1.33
C SER A 95 -2.81 7.45 -1.91
N PHE A 96 -3.14 6.45 -1.11
CA PHE A 96 -3.99 5.34 -1.54
C PHE A 96 -5.37 5.82 -2.00
N LEU A 97 -6.01 6.68 -1.22
CA LEU A 97 -7.32 7.23 -1.57
C LEU A 97 -7.26 8.00 -2.89
N ALA A 98 -6.23 8.80 -3.10
CA ALA A 98 -6.03 9.53 -4.35
C ALA A 98 -5.89 8.58 -5.54
N GLY A 99 -5.13 7.49 -5.40
CA GLY A 99 -4.96 6.49 -6.45
C GLY A 99 -6.28 5.83 -6.83
N TRP A 100 -7.06 5.38 -5.86
CA TRP A 100 -8.36 4.75 -6.13
C TRP A 100 -9.37 5.74 -6.73
N LEU A 101 -9.37 6.99 -6.26
CA LEU A 101 -10.22 8.03 -6.83
C LEU A 101 -9.89 8.27 -8.31
N LEU A 102 -8.61 8.33 -8.67
CA LEU A 102 -8.20 8.51 -10.06
C LEU A 102 -8.66 7.36 -10.96
N ILE A 103 -8.55 6.12 -10.49
CA ILE A 103 -9.07 4.96 -11.22
C ILE A 103 -10.58 5.08 -11.41
N PHE A 104 -11.31 5.42 -10.35
CA PHE A 104 -12.76 5.61 -10.40
C PHE A 104 -13.15 6.68 -11.42
N LEU A 105 -12.50 7.84 -11.39
CA LEU A 105 -12.78 8.93 -12.33
C LEU A 105 -12.50 8.55 -13.79
N THR A 106 -11.54 7.67 -14.04
CA THR A 106 -11.25 7.19 -15.40
C THR A 106 -12.45 6.48 -16.03
N THR A 107 -13.30 5.84 -15.21
CA THR A 107 -14.50 5.15 -15.72
C THR A 107 -15.49 6.10 -16.38
N PHE A 108 -15.49 7.37 -16.01
CA PHE A 108 -16.38 8.39 -16.59
C PHE A 108 -15.79 9.09 -17.79
N THR A 109 -14.46 9.20 -17.88
CA THR A 109 -13.79 9.92 -18.94
C THR A 109 -13.53 9.07 -20.19
N ASN A 110 -13.51 7.75 -20.05
CA ASN A 110 -13.24 6.79 -21.13
C ASN A 110 -14.49 6.02 -21.57
N LYS A 111 -15.68 6.61 -21.46
CA LYS A 111 -16.88 6.03 -22.06
C LYS A 111 -16.78 6.03 -23.57
N PRO A 112 -17.12 4.91 -24.24
CA PRO A 112 -17.16 4.83 -25.71
C PRO A 112 -18.23 5.75 -26.31
#